data_4956bb2b159358d82088d6c7956a4906
#
_entry.id   4956bb2b159358d82088d6c7956a4906
#
_cell.length_a   1.000
_cell.length_b   1.000
_cell.length_c   1.000
_cell.angle_alpha   90.00
_cell.angle_beta   90.00
_cell.angle_gamma   90.00
#
_symmetry.space_group_name_H-M   'P 1'
#
loop_
_entity.id
_entity.type
_entity.pdbx_description
1 polymer ?
#
loop_
_entity_poly.entity_id
_entity_poly.type
_entity_poly.pdbx_seq_one_letter_code
_entity_poly.pdbx_strand_id
1 'polypeptide(L)'
;MNGIKTMKRYIILYFSILTLIACTSSESVPPEDATPEFIEVKYEAGIALDKGYATLSARLTTDNGITVSGFMIGRDEVDLAFFKAGIENCSFSVRVDNLETETEYCFYARVGNGLNEIRTRLIRFKTGAAGTSGTEIPDKPDNPGEDPGNSGEEPDNPGTGDPGEEPDNPGTGDPGKDNPGDPVLPPDGVGITISDPLFMQYLLSLYDSDADGKLVNEEAEAVETISVCTDGITTLDGVQYFRNLKSLDCCGSVWNGSLASLALNQNTALDVLKCSYNQLTSISLPSSLIEMECRFNKFQTLDLSGVPHLKRLDCFGNRLENLDLSGLPELESLTAGMNSFRTLDVSGNPNLKVLDLSDSPELEILYVAKGQRIEEMSVEYSVQIKYKE
;
A
#
# COMPACT_ATOMS: atom_id res chain seq x y z
N MET A 1 14.71 -10.56 51.29
CA MET A 1 15.62 -9.65 50.57
C MET A 1 15.10 -9.55 49.15
N ASN A 2 14.48 -8.43 48.89
CA ASN A 2 13.71 -8.17 47.67
C ASN A 2 14.62 -7.75 46.53
N GLY A 3 14.58 -8.49 45.44
CA GLY A 3 15.27 -8.12 44.19
C GLY A 3 14.25 -7.61 43.18
N ILE A 4 13.99 -6.31 43.20
CA ILE A 4 13.22 -5.60 42.19
C ILE A 4 14.14 -5.46 40.98
N LYS A 5 13.89 -6.23 39.91
CA LYS A 5 14.52 -6.00 38.60
C LYS A 5 13.85 -4.81 37.93
N THR A 6 14.62 -3.74 37.81
CA THR A 6 14.28 -2.49 37.14
C THR A 6 14.03 -2.75 35.65
N MET A 7 12.78 -2.60 35.21
CA MET A 7 12.45 -2.51 33.78
C MET A 7 13.05 -1.23 33.20
N LYS A 8 13.95 -1.35 32.25
CA LYS A 8 14.44 -0.23 31.45
C LYS A 8 13.34 0.19 30.47
N ARG A 9 12.70 1.31 30.78
CA ARG A 9 11.79 2.00 29.88
C ARG A 9 12.63 2.83 28.91
N TYR A 10 12.54 2.56 27.64
CA TYR A 10 13.06 3.46 26.61
C TYR A 10 11.99 4.51 26.33
N ILE A 11 12.23 5.71 26.87
CA ILE A 11 11.48 6.91 26.48
C ILE A 11 12.11 7.40 25.19
N ILE A 12 11.44 7.22 24.05
CA ILE A 12 11.78 7.93 22.82
C ILE A 12 11.09 9.27 22.91
N LEU A 13 11.82 10.29 23.39
CA LEU A 13 11.39 11.68 23.32
C LEU A 13 11.53 12.16 21.88
N TYR A 14 10.43 12.29 21.16
CA TYR A 14 10.38 13.13 19.99
C TYR A 14 10.42 14.59 20.44
N PHE A 15 11.58 15.21 20.39
CA PHE A 15 11.70 16.66 20.45
C PHE A 15 11.28 17.22 19.09
N SER A 16 10.06 17.72 19.02
CA SER A 16 9.70 18.70 18.00
C SER A 16 10.41 20.01 18.35
N ILE A 17 11.57 20.24 17.76
CA ILE A 17 12.20 21.57 17.80
C ILE A 17 11.44 22.42 16.79
N LEU A 18 10.50 23.19 17.30
CA LEU A 18 9.87 24.29 16.60
C LEU A 18 10.91 25.43 16.53
N THR A 19 11.79 25.44 15.54
CA THR A 19 12.59 26.64 15.24
C THR A 19 11.77 27.55 14.33
N LEU A 20 11.09 28.53 14.96
CA LEU A 20 10.61 29.69 14.25
C LEU A 20 11.84 30.47 13.72
N ILE A 21 12.17 30.30 12.45
CA ILE A 21 13.00 31.24 11.73
C ILE A 21 12.07 32.11 10.91
N ALA A 22 11.89 33.35 11.38
CA ALA A 22 11.14 34.35 10.66
C ALA A 22 11.87 34.68 9.35
N CYS A 23 11.30 34.31 8.22
CA CYS A 23 11.68 34.85 6.91
C CYS A 23 11.27 36.33 6.87
N THR A 24 12.24 37.23 6.90
CA THR A 24 12.03 38.65 6.59
C THR A 24 12.25 38.89 5.08
N SER A 25 11.27 38.53 4.28
CA SER A 25 11.03 39.10 2.97
C SER A 25 9.54 39.41 2.88
N SER A 26 9.23 40.58 2.28
CA SER A 26 7.87 41.16 2.20
C SER A 26 6.94 40.41 1.23
N GLU A 27 6.94 39.09 1.23
CA GLU A 27 5.93 38.26 0.60
C GLU A 27 4.88 37.91 1.66
N SER A 28 3.62 38.11 1.34
CA SER A 28 2.48 37.79 2.19
C SER A 28 2.60 36.35 2.68
N VAL A 29 2.63 36.15 4.00
CA VAL A 29 2.55 34.82 4.62
C VAL A 29 1.28 34.15 4.11
N PRO A 30 1.37 32.98 3.48
CA PRO A 30 0.17 32.26 3.05
C PRO A 30 -0.70 31.95 4.27
N PRO A 31 -2.04 31.90 4.13
CA PRO A 31 -2.93 31.55 5.22
C PRO A 31 -2.57 30.15 5.78
N GLU A 32 -2.79 29.94 7.07
CA GLU A 32 -2.47 28.69 7.78
C GLU A 32 -3.09 27.42 7.12
N ASP A 33 -4.15 27.60 6.33
CA ASP A 33 -4.86 26.55 5.59
C ASP A 33 -4.45 26.44 4.09
N ALA A 34 -3.36 27.10 3.67
CA ALA A 34 -2.94 27.05 2.27
C ALA A 34 -2.48 25.63 1.90
N THR A 35 -3.13 25.03 0.90
CA THR A 35 -2.64 23.77 0.31
C THR A 35 -1.33 24.03 -0.43
N PRO A 36 -0.31 23.16 -0.27
CA PRO A 36 0.92 23.29 -1.01
C PRO A 36 0.69 23.12 -2.51
N GLU A 37 1.35 23.94 -3.32
CA GLU A 37 1.36 23.83 -4.76
C GLU A 37 2.80 23.89 -5.26
N PHE A 38 3.13 23.18 -6.34
CA PHE A 38 4.43 23.30 -6.99
C PHE A 38 4.52 24.61 -7.77
N ILE A 39 5.55 25.41 -7.48
CA ILE A 39 5.85 26.62 -8.24
C ILE A 39 6.83 26.32 -9.38
N GLU A 40 7.77 25.42 -9.12
CA GLU A 40 8.87 25.14 -10.06
C GLU A 40 9.40 23.74 -9.84
N VAL A 41 9.73 23.03 -10.91
CA VAL A 41 10.49 21.78 -10.88
C VAL A 41 11.62 21.89 -11.92
N LYS A 42 12.84 21.54 -11.48
CA LYS A 42 14.05 21.63 -12.30
C LYS A 42 14.79 20.31 -12.30
N TYR A 43 15.52 20.06 -13.35
CA TYR A 43 16.51 19.00 -13.39
C TYR A 43 17.80 19.46 -14.06
N GLU A 44 18.90 18.88 -13.62
CA GLU A 44 20.21 18.95 -14.24
C GLU A 44 20.73 17.52 -14.39
N ALA A 45 20.99 17.07 -15.60
CA ALA A 45 21.52 15.74 -15.86
C ALA A 45 22.88 15.84 -16.55
N GLY A 46 23.76 14.89 -16.25
CA GLY A 46 25.11 14.89 -16.80
C GLY A 46 25.84 13.57 -16.59
N ILE A 47 27.13 13.57 -16.83
CA ILE A 47 28.04 12.44 -16.65
C ILE A 47 29.09 12.78 -15.60
N ALA A 48 29.33 11.87 -14.67
CA ALA A 48 30.43 11.93 -13.72
C ALA A 48 31.05 10.54 -13.60
N LEU A 49 32.38 10.44 -13.81
CA LEU A 49 33.12 9.18 -13.72
C LEU A 49 32.50 8.05 -14.58
N ASP A 50 32.18 8.35 -15.83
CA ASP A 50 31.56 7.42 -16.80
C ASP A 50 30.15 6.91 -16.44
N LYS A 51 29.51 7.52 -15.44
CA LYS A 51 28.14 7.25 -15.04
C LYS A 51 27.27 8.51 -15.18
N GLY A 52 26.01 8.30 -15.54
CA GLY A 52 25.04 9.38 -15.54
C GLY A 52 24.65 9.82 -14.13
N TYR A 53 24.28 11.07 -13.98
CA TYR A 53 23.62 11.58 -12.78
C TYR A 53 22.48 12.52 -13.17
N ALA A 54 21.56 12.72 -12.23
CA ALA A 54 20.56 13.78 -12.30
C ALA A 54 20.43 14.46 -10.94
N THR A 55 20.44 15.78 -10.92
CA THR A 55 20.03 16.59 -9.76
C THR A 55 18.63 17.10 -10.03
N LEU A 56 17.68 16.70 -9.20
CA LEU A 56 16.28 17.07 -9.30
C LEU A 56 15.97 18.04 -8.17
N SER A 57 15.24 19.11 -8.45
CA SER A 57 14.85 20.10 -7.45
C SER A 57 13.43 20.59 -7.69
N ALA A 58 12.73 20.93 -6.61
CA ALA A 58 11.38 21.47 -6.65
C ALA A 58 11.20 22.58 -5.62
N ARG A 59 10.28 23.51 -5.92
CA ARG A 59 9.88 24.60 -5.03
C ARG A 59 8.37 24.68 -4.94
N LEU A 60 7.88 24.96 -3.73
CA LEU A 60 6.46 24.98 -3.35
C LEU A 60 6.02 26.38 -2.94
N THR A 61 4.72 26.62 -2.95
CA THR A 61 4.10 27.83 -2.38
C THR A 61 4.21 27.88 -0.86
N THR A 62 4.16 26.72 -0.21
CA THR A 62 4.26 26.55 1.25
C THR A 62 4.81 25.16 1.57
N ASP A 63 5.47 25.01 2.71
CA ASP A 63 5.91 23.73 3.26
C ASP A 63 5.06 23.29 4.49
N ASN A 64 3.98 24.05 4.79
CA ASN A 64 3.11 23.77 5.91
C ASN A 64 2.47 22.38 5.80
N GLY A 65 2.60 21.60 6.86
CA GLY A 65 1.98 20.27 6.97
C GLY A 65 2.57 19.18 6.08
N ILE A 66 3.68 19.45 5.36
CA ILE A 66 4.33 18.44 4.53
C ILE A 66 5.24 17.57 5.40
N THR A 67 5.00 16.26 5.37
CA THR A 67 5.79 15.26 6.10
C THR A 67 6.63 14.36 5.19
N VAL A 68 6.25 14.28 3.93
CA VAL A 68 6.96 13.51 2.91
C VAL A 68 7.22 14.36 1.69
N SER A 69 8.45 14.36 1.22
CA SER A 69 8.88 15.05 0.01
C SER A 69 9.99 14.28 -0.70
N GLY A 70 10.02 14.34 -2.01
CA GLY A 70 11.02 13.67 -2.81
C GLY A 70 10.64 13.56 -4.28
N PHE A 71 11.35 12.67 -4.97
CA PHE A 71 11.18 12.43 -6.39
C PHE A 71 11.02 10.94 -6.66
N MET A 72 10.12 10.62 -7.56
CA MET A 72 10.05 9.31 -8.19
C MET A 72 10.84 9.39 -9.48
N ILE A 73 11.76 8.45 -9.73
CA ILE A 73 12.60 8.40 -10.93
C ILE A 73 12.79 6.96 -11.38
N GLY A 74 12.73 6.72 -12.70
CA GLY A 74 12.94 5.42 -13.33
C GLY A 74 13.17 5.53 -14.83
N ARG A 75 13.31 4.41 -15.51
CA ARG A 75 13.47 4.36 -16.98
C ARG A 75 12.16 4.51 -17.71
N ASP A 76 11.08 4.09 -17.08
CA ASP A 76 9.72 4.19 -17.59
C ASP A 76 8.78 4.59 -16.47
N GLU A 77 7.49 4.71 -16.79
CA GLU A 77 6.45 5.16 -15.85
C GLU A 77 6.07 4.10 -14.81
N VAL A 78 6.54 2.89 -14.98
CA VAL A 78 6.17 1.71 -14.17
C VAL A 78 7.25 1.41 -13.12
N ASP A 79 8.52 1.51 -13.50
CA ASP A 79 9.65 1.19 -12.62
C ASP A 79 10.29 2.46 -12.04
N LEU A 80 9.56 3.12 -11.14
CA LEU A 80 9.98 4.36 -10.49
C LEU A 80 10.43 4.09 -9.05
N ALA A 81 11.67 4.42 -8.73
CA ALA A 81 12.20 4.41 -7.37
C ALA A 81 12.00 5.75 -6.66
N PHE A 82 11.64 5.72 -5.38
CA PHE A 82 11.48 6.92 -4.57
C PHE A 82 12.78 7.39 -3.93
N PHE A 83 13.14 8.63 -4.18
CA PHE A 83 14.27 9.32 -3.59
C PHE A 83 13.77 10.42 -2.65
N LYS A 84 13.83 10.16 -1.35
CA LYS A 84 13.39 11.09 -0.31
C LYS A 84 14.32 12.32 -0.26
N ALA A 85 13.75 13.51 -0.15
CA ALA A 85 14.46 14.75 0.05
C ALA A 85 13.86 15.53 1.24
N GLY A 86 14.70 16.19 2.04
CA GLY A 86 14.24 17.10 3.09
C GLY A 86 13.81 18.43 2.49
N ILE A 87 12.76 19.04 3.03
CA ILE A 87 12.34 20.40 2.63
C ILE A 87 13.06 21.43 3.48
N GLU A 88 13.62 22.45 2.82
CA GLU A 88 14.18 23.65 3.43
C GLU A 88 13.70 24.89 2.67
N ASN A 89 13.07 25.83 3.35
CA ASN A 89 12.56 27.07 2.75
C ASN A 89 11.68 26.83 1.51
N CYS A 90 10.66 25.99 1.66
CA CYS A 90 9.74 25.59 0.59
C CYS A 90 10.43 24.94 -0.64
N SER A 91 11.65 24.45 -0.49
CA SER A 91 12.42 23.84 -1.57
C SER A 91 13.02 22.51 -1.14
N PHE A 92 13.14 21.57 -2.06
CA PHE A 92 13.81 20.31 -1.82
C PHE A 92 14.54 19.84 -3.09
N SER A 93 15.61 19.10 -2.90
CA SER A 93 16.39 18.56 -4.01
C SER A 93 17.00 17.21 -3.65
N VAL A 94 17.28 16.42 -4.68
CA VAL A 94 17.99 15.15 -4.56
C VAL A 94 18.94 14.99 -5.74
N ARG A 95 20.11 14.41 -5.50
CA ARG A 95 21.01 13.93 -6.52
C ARG A 95 20.91 12.44 -6.64
N VAL A 96 20.67 11.96 -7.84
CA VAL A 96 20.62 10.54 -8.20
C VAL A 96 21.85 10.24 -9.05
N ASP A 97 22.72 9.39 -8.53
CA ASP A 97 23.96 8.98 -9.18
C ASP A 97 23.85 7.55 -9.74
N ASN A 98 24.85 7.13 -10.51
CA ASN A 98 24.98 5.80 -11.11
C ASN A 98 23.91 5.48 -12.16
N LEU A 99 23.29 6.46 -12.77
CA LEU A 99 22.41 6.26 -13.91
C LEU A 99 23.22 5.72 -15.12
N GLU A 100 22.57 5.00 -15.99
CA GLU A 100 23.18 4.57 -17.24
C GLU A 100 23.32 5.77 -18.18
N THR A 101 24.44 5.82 -18.92
CA THR A 101 24.69 6.89 -19.91
C THR A 101 23.84 6.67 -21.16
N GLU A 102 23.56 7.75 -21.90
CA GLU A 102 22.76 7.75 -23.13
C GLU A 102 21.35 7.13 -22.97
N THR A 103 20.84 7.06 -21.72
CA THR A 103 19.59 6.42 -21.36
C THR A 103 18.53 7.44 -21.02
N GLU A 104 17.32 7.21 -21.48
CA GLU A 104 16.14 8.00 -21.17
C GLU A 104 15.59 7.62 -19.80
N TYR A 105 15.30 8.63 -18.98
CA TYR A 105 14.68 8.49 -17.65
C TYR A 105 13.49 9.42 -17.57
N CYS A 106 12.56 9.08 -16.68
CA CYS A 106 11.47 9.95 -16.33
C CYS A 106 11.39 10.13 -14.81
N PHE A 107 10.85 11.26 -14.38
CA PHE A 107 10.64 11.55 -12.97
C PHE A 107 9.43 12.46 -12.75
N TYR A 108 8.92 12.47 -11.53
CA TYR A 108 8.03 13.50 -11.00
C TYR A 108 8.39 13.84 -9.56
N ALA A 109 8.14 15.08 -9.16
CA ALA A 109 8.25 15.49 -7.77
C ALA A 109 6.94 15.20 -7.04
N ARG A 110 7.04 14.79 -5.77
CA ARG A 110 5.89 14.52 -4.91
C ARG A 110 6.08 15.08 -3.50
N VAL A 111 5.01 15.57 -2.91
CA VAL A 111 4.94 15.99 -1.52
C VAL A 111 3.61 15.58 -0.90
N GLY A 112 3.61 15.26 0.38
CA GLY A 112 2.41 14.83 1.07
C GLY A 112 2.43 15.18 2.55
N ASN A 113 1.25 15.23 3.17
CA ASN A 113 1.07 15.51 4.60
C ASN A 113 0.50 14.32 5.38
N GLY A 114 0.55 13.13 4.81
CA GLY A 114 0.00 11.93 5.40
C GLY A 114 -1.50 11.69 5.10
N LEU A 115 -2.24 12.69 4.63
CA LEU A 115 -3.64 12.58 4.24
C LEU A 115 -3.84 12.85 2.74
N ASN A 116 -3.04 13.74 2.19
CA ASN A 116 -3.09 14.16 0.81
C ASN A 116 -1.69 14.17 0.21
N GLU A 117 -1.59 13.83 -1.04
CA GLU A 117 -0.38 13.96 -1.83
C GLU A 117 -0.66 14.79 -3.07
N ILE A 118 0.29 15.62 -3.42
CA ILE A 118 0.35 16.31 -4.69
C ILE A 118 1.61 15.90 -5.44
N ARG A 119 1.51 15.75 -6.74
CA ARG A 119 2.64 15.42 -7.63
C ARG A 119 2.64 16.29 -8.87
N THR A 120 3.81 16.43 -9.46
CA THR A 120 3.92 17.07 -10.77
C THR A 120 3.58 16.10 -11.89
N ARG A 121 3.38 16.60 -13.10
CA ARG A 121 3.38 15.72 -14.27
C ARG A 121 4.74 15.01 -14.41
N LEU A 122 4.74 13.94 -15.19
CA LEU A 122 5.95 13.19 -15.51
C LEU A 122 6.85 14.01 -16.43
N ILE A 123 8.12 14.13 -16.07
CA ILE A 123 9.15 14.83 -16.82
C ILE A 123 10.15 13.81 -17.36
N ARG A 124 10.52 13.87 -18.62
CA ARG A 124 11.49 12.98 -19.26
C ARG A 124 12.81 13.71 -19.51
N PHE A 125 13.93 13.02 -19.30
CA PHE A 125 15.26 13.52 -19.61
C PHE A 125 16.17 12.38 -20.08
N LYS A 126 17.25 12.71 -20.77
CA LYS A 126 18.24 11.73 -21.22
C LYS A 126 19.59 12.02 -20.54
N THR A 127 20.21 10.98 -20.00
CA THR A 127 21.59 11.04 -19.50
C THR A 127 22.58 11.01 -20.67
N GLY A 128 23.72 11.74 -20.57
CA GLY A 128 24.81 11.58 -21.54
C GLY A 128 25.15 12.78 -22.39
N ALA A 129 24.37 13.87 -22.36
CA ALA A 129 24.83 15.18 -22.90
C ALA A 129 25.31 16.05 -21.75
N ALA A 130 26.53 16.55 -21.82
CA ALA A 130 27.05 17.50 -20.82
C ALA A 130 26.11 18.70 -20.71
N GLY A 131 25.46 18.86 -19.55
CA GLY A 131 24.69 20.04 -19.19
C GLY A 131 23.28 20.13 -19.77
N THR A 132 22.56 19.01 -19.91
CA THR A 132 21.11 19.11 -20.12
C THR A 132 20.44 19.59 -18.84
N SER A 133 19.80 20.75 -18.91
CA SER A 133 18.99 21.31 -17.83
C SER A 133 17.63 21.72 -18.37
N GLY A 134 16.61 21.55 -17.57
CA GLY A 134 15.26 21.98 -17.89
C GLY A 134 14.56 22.57 -16.67
N THR A 135 13.68 23.52 -16.94
CA THR A 135 12.78 24.07 -15.92
C THR A 135 11.36 23.89 -16.43
N GLU A 136 10.52 23.28 -15.62
CA GLU A 136 9.10 23.20 -15.89
C GLU A 136 8.34 23.93 -14.77
N ILE A 137 7.33 24.70 -15.18
CA ILE A 137 6.30 25.18 -14.26
C ILE A 137 5.16 24.19 -14.41
N PRO A 138 4.81 23.42 -13.36
CA PRO A 138 3.71 22.49 -13.45
C PRO A 138 2.42 23.23 -13.74
N ASP A 139 1.69 22.81 -14.77
CA ASP A 139 0.31 23.20 -14.91
C ASP A 139 -0.45 22.71 -13.66
N LYS A 140 -1.50 23.48 -13.28
CA LYS A 140 -2.34 23.17 -12.13
C LYS A 140 -2.67 21.68 -12.11
N PRO A 141 -2.51 20.95 -10.96
CA PRO A 141 -2.76 19.52 -10.92
C PRO A 141 -4.16 19.22 -11.42
N ASP A 142 -4.27 18.26 -12.33
CA ASP A 142 -5.57 17.72 -12.76
C ASP A 142 -6.29 17.20 -11.54
N ASN A 143 -7.33 17.92 -11.16
CA ASN A 143 -8.23 17.48 -10.10
C ASN A 143 -9.05 16.31 -10.69
N PRO A 144 -9.03 15.09 -10.11
CA PRO A 144 -9.85 14.00 -10.64
C PRO A 144 -11.32 14.27 -10.32
N GLY A 145 -12.00 15.06 -11.15
CA GLY A 145 -13.38 15.45 -10.89
C GLY A 145 -14.04 16.37 -11.90
N GLU A 146 -13.48 16.61 -13.06
CA GLU A 146 -14.21 17.29 -14.15
C GLU A 146 -14.39 16.33 -15.34
N ASP A 147 -15.61 15.80 -15.44
CA ASP A 147 -16.15 14.98 -16.51
C ASP A 147 -16.17 15.79 -17.83
N PRO A 148 -15.49 15.37 -18.91
CA PRO A 148 -15.70 15.99 -20.20
C PRO A 148 -17.01 15.48 -20.81
N GLY A 149 -17.97 16.39 -20.90
CA GLY A 149 -19.31 16.28 -21.37
C GLY A 149 -19.60 15.24 -22.45
N ASN A 150 -20.57 14.44 -22.11
CA ASN A 150 -21.32 13.57 -22.97
C ASN A 150 -21.97 14.37 -24.12
N SER A 151 -21.58 14.15 -25.37
CA SER A 151 -22.41 14.41 -26.54
C SER A 151 -22.82 13.06 -27.11
N GLY A 152 -24.10 12.75 -26.90
CA GLY A 152 -24.70 11.52 -27.30
C GLY A 152 -24.77 11.32 -28.80
N GLU A 153 -24.84 10.05 -29.15
CA GLU A 153 -25.65 9.51 -30.25
C GLU A 153 -25.85 8.01 -29.99
N GLU A 154 -27.11 7.64 -29.78
CA GLU A 154 -27.54 6.25 -29.84
C GLU A 154 -27.47 5.76 -31.29
N PRO A 155 -27.17 4.50 -31.53
CA PRO A 155 -27.71 3.80 -32.67
C PRO A 155 -28.58 2.60 -32.28
N ASP A 156 -29.69 2.60 -32.92
CA ASP A 156 -30.76 1.65 -33.17
C ASP A 156 -30.48 0.14 -32.92
N ASN A 157 -31.45 -0.45 -32.27
CA ASN A 157 -31.71 -1.87 -32.17
C ASN A 157 -32.25 -2.45 -33.49
N PRO A 158 -31.80 -3.61 -33.94
CA PRO A 158 -32.72 -4.51 -34.62
C PRO A 158 -32.62 -5.99 -34.20
N GLY A 159 -33.77 -6.54 -33.86
CA GLY A 159 -34.18 -7.80 -34.46
C GLY A 159 -33.93 -9.09 -33.68
N THR A 160 -35.02 -9.54 -33.12
CA THR A 160 -35.38 -10.92 -32.74
C THR A 160 -34.94 -12.01 -33.72
N GLY A 161 -34.36 -13.08 -33.21
CA GLY A 161 -34.18 -14.34 -33.90
C GLY A 161 -34.23 -15.52 -32.92
N ASP A 162 -35.16 -16.41 -33.18
CA ASP A 162 -35.69 -17.55 -32.43
C ASP A 162 -34.74 -18.73 -32.31
N PRO A 163 -34.98 -19.67 -31.36
CA PRO A 163 -34.03 -20.62 -30.80
C PRO A 163 -33.98 -21.94 -31.58
N GLY A 164 -32.82 -22.51 -31.63
CA GLY A 164 -32.64 -23.85 -32.20
C GLY A 164 -31.33 -24.49 -31.83
N GLU A 165 -31.45 -25.66 -31.24
CA GLU A 165 -30.50 -26.78 -31.14
C GLU A 165 -29.50 -26.80 -29.98
N GLU A 166 -29.75 -27.73 -29.07
CA GLU A 166 -28.77 -28.28 -28.14
C GLU A 166 -27.62 -28.93 -28.92
N PRO A 167 -26.39 -28.74 -28.49
CA PRO A 167 -25.33 -29.69 -28.81
C PRO A 167 -24.99 -30.59 -27.63
N ASP A 168 -24.80 -31.83 -28.02
CA ASP A 168 -24.43 -33.01 -27.28
C ASP A 168 -23.38 -32.82 -26.17
N ASN A 169 -23.61 -33.52 -25.08
CA ASN A 169 -22.73 -33.79 -23.97
C ASN A 169 -21.43 -34.53 -24.45
N PRO A 170 -20.23 -33.97 -24.26
CA PRO A 170 -19.01 -34.74 -24.28
C PRO A 170 -18.51 -35.02 -22.87
N GLY A 171 -18.59 -36.26 -22.53
CA GLY A 171 -17.69 -37.12 -21.79
C GLY A 171 -16.97 -36.63 -20.54
N THR A 172 -17.41 -37.16 -19.42
CA THR A 172 -16.64 -37.68 -18.26
C THR A 172 -15.21 -37.11 -18.12
N GLY A 173 -15.08 -35.95 -17.48
CA GLY A 173 -13.89 -35.54 -16.74
C GLY A 173 -13.92 -36.16 -15.34
N ASP A 174 -12.79 -36.56 -14.86
CA ASP A 174 -12.52 -37.19 -13.57
C ASP A 174 -13.13 -36.39 -12.41
N PRO A 175 -14.06 -36.96 -11.57
CA PRO A 175 -14.64 -36.23 -10.46
C PRO A 175 -13.72 -36.33 -9.23
N GLY A 176 -12.65 -35.53 -9.20
CA GLY A 176 -11.67 -35.71 -8.15
C GLY A 176 -10.91 -34.48 -7.64
N LYS A 177 -11.33 -33.26 -7.95
CA LYS A 177 -10.60 -32.08 -7.40
C LYS A 177 -11.38 -30.80 -7.15
N ASP A 178 -12.66 -30.74 -7.39
CA ASP A 178 -13.40 -29.50 -7.15
C ASP A 178 -13.95 -29.47 -5.73
N ASN A 179 -13.29 -28.71 -4.88
CA ASN A 179 -13.82 -28.35 -3.57
C ASN A 179 -14.95 -27.31 -3.79
N PRO A 180 -16.17 -27.47 -3.20
CA PRO A 180 -17.24 -26.51 -3.38
C PRO A 180 -16.90 -25.17 -2.72
N GLY A 181 -16.26 -24.29 -3.46
CA GLY A 181 -15.72 -22.99 -3.04
C GLY A 181 -14.55 -22.51 -3.87
N ASP A 182 -13.97 -23.39 -4.68
CA ASP A 182 -12.89 -23.01 -5.58
C ASP A 182 -13.42 -22.15 -6.75
N PRO A 183 -12.66 -21.18 -7.24
CA PRO A 183 -13.06 -20.42 -8.42
C PRO A 183 -13.20 -21.38 -9.61
N VAL A 184 -14.27 -21.19 -10.39
CA VAL A 184 -14.43 -21.92 -11.63
C VAL A 184 -13.30 -21.47 -12.55
N LEU A 185 -12.36 -22.38 -12.80
CA LEU A 185 -11.26 -22.10 -13.72
C LEU A 185 -11.76 -22.04 -15.17
N PRO A 186 -11.23 -21.11 -15.99
CA PRO A 186 -11.46 -21.17 -17.42
C PRO A 186 -10.93 -22.51 -17.98
N PRO A 187 -11.47 -23.00 -19.10
CA PRO A 187 -10.93 -24.19 -19.76
C PRO A 187 -9.45 -24.03 -20.10
N ASP A 188 -8.72 -25.16 -20.18
CA ASP A 188 -7.31 -25.18 -20.54
C ASP A 188 -7.03 -24.36 -21.81
N GLY A 189 -6.00 -23.51 -21.77
CA GLY A 189 -5.62 -22.63 -22.87
C GLY A 189 -6.52 -21.41 -23.06
N VAL A 190 -7.55 -21.23 -22.22
CA VAL A 190 -8.34 -19.99 -22.17
C VAL A 190 -7.72 -19.06 -21.11
N GLY A 191 -7.39 -17.86 -21.52
CA GLY A 191 -6.81 -16.86 -20.60
C GLY A 191 -7.73 -16.55 -19.43
N ILE A 192 -7.17 -16.47 -18.24
CA ILE A 192 -7.85 -15.99 -17.04
C ILE A 192 -8.18 -14.51 -17.18
N THR A 193 -9.27 -14.07 -16.55
CA THR A 193 -9.69 -12.67 -16.59
C THR A 193 -9.20 -11.93 -15.35
N ILE A 194 -8.41 -10.89 -15.56
CA ILE A 194 -7.97 -9.94 -14.55
C ILE A 194 -8.67 -8.61 -14.84
N SER A 195 -9.41 -8.08 -13.88
CA SER A 195 -10.28 -6.92 -14.10
C SER A 195 -9.53 -5.61 -14.24
N ASP A 196 -8.43 -5.44 -13.48
CA ASP A 196 -7.63 -4.22 -13.50
C ASP A 196 -6.55 -4.31 -14.58
N PRO A 197 -6.49 -3.36 -15.53
CA PRO A 197 -5.52 -3.39 -16.63
C PRO A 197 -4.07 -3.28 -16.18
N LEU A 198 -3.79 -2.51 -15.11
CA LEU A 198 -2.43 -2.35 -14.60
C LEU A 198 -1.98 -3.64 -13.89
N PHE A 199 -2.89 -4.28 -13.16
CA PHE A 199 -2.61 -5.56 -12.55
C PHE A 199 -2.40 -6.64 -13.60
N MET A 200 -3.23 -6.70 -14.66
CA MET A 200 -3.04 -7.61 -15.78
C MET A 200 -1.69 -7.40 -16.46
N GLN A 201 -1.33 -6.13 -16.75
CA GLN A 201 -0.04 -5.81 -17.36
C GLN A 201 1.15 -6.27 -16.49
N TYR A 202 1.06 -6.04 -15.17
CA TYR A 202 2.06 -6.50 -14.22
C TYR A 202 2.20 -8.03 -14.28
N LEU A 203 1.09 -8.77 -14.22
CA LEU A 203 1.11 -10.24 -14.23
C LEU A 203 1.68 -10.81 -15.54
N LEU A 204 1.26 -10.27 -16.69
CA LEU A 204 1.80 -10.68 -17.99
C LEU A 204 3.30 -10.42 -18.09
N SER A 205 3.79 -9.32 -17.56
CA SER A 205 5.22 -8.99 -17.61
C SER A 205 6.12 -9.98 -16.88
N LEU A 206 5.57 -10.75 -15.94
CA LEU A 206 6.33 -11.65 -15.06
C LEU A 206 5.99 -13.13 -15.23
N TYR A 207 4.75 -13.45 -15.60
CA TYR A 207 4.23 -14.81 -15.52
C TYR A 207 3.69 -15.36 -16.84
N ASP A 208 3.55 -14.57 -17.90
CA ASP A 208 3.28 -15.01 -19.26
C ASP A 208 4.55 -15.67 -19.83
N SER A 209 4.64 -16.98 -19.66
CA SER A 209 5.87 -17.74 -19.90
C SER A 209 6.14 -18.01 -21.38
N ASP A 210 5.10 -18.05 -22.21
CA ASP A 210 5.18 -18.28 -23.64
C ASP A 210 5.04 -16.99 -24.48
N ALA A 211 4.81 -15.85 -23.79
CA ALA A 211 4.68 -14.52 -24.37
C ALA A 211 3.54 -14.43 -25.43
N ASP A 212 2.44 -15.15 -25.20
CA ASP A 212 1.26 -15.12 -26.08
C ASP A 212 0.30 -13.96 -25.76
N GLY A 213 0.57 -13.22 -24.68
CA GLY A 213 -0.22 -12.07 -24.21
C GLY A 213 -1.45 -12.47 -23.41
N LYS A 214 -1.50 -13.70 -22.92
CA LYS A 214 -2.56 -14.19 -22.03
C LYS A 214 -1.92 -14.82 -20.81
N LEU A 215 -2.66 -14.89 -19.73
CA LEU A 215 -2.30 -15.64 -18.55
C LEU A 215 -3.24 -16.83 -18.43
N VAL A 216 -2.70 -18.03 -18.47
CA VAL A 216 -3.47 -19.29 -18.40
C VAL A 216 -3.36 -19.92 -17.01
N ASN A 217 -4.19 -20.95 -16.74
CA ASN A 217 -4.23 -21.60 -15.43
C ASN A 217 -2.87 -22.18 -15.03
N GLU A 218 -2.16 -22.84 -15.94
CA GLU A 218 -0.88 -23.47 -15.68
C GLU A 218 0.18 -22.44 -15.23
N GLU A 219 0.14 -21.25 -15.81
CA GLU A 219 1.04 -20.16 -15.44
C GLU A 219 0.67 -19.59 -14.09
N ALA A 220 -0.62 -19.37 -13.83
CA ALA A 220 -1.09 -18.88 -12.53
C ALA A 220 -0.83 -19.88 -11.40
N GLU A 221 -0.97 -21.19 -11.65
CA GLU A 221 -0.66 -22.23 -10.67
C GLU A 221 0.83 -22.36 -10.35
N ALA A 222 1.71 -21.92 -11.24
CA ALA A 222 3.16 -21.91 -10.99
C ALA A 222 3.60 -20.78 -10.04
N VAL A 223 2.72 -19.80 -9.76
CA VAL A 223 3.06 -18.61 -8.97
C VAL A 223 2.83 -18.84 -7.48
N GLU A 224 3.89 -18.76 -6.70
CA GLU A 224 3.85 -18.84 -5.23
C GLU A 224 3.95 -17.46 -4.55
N THR A 225 4.41 -16.44 -5.26
CA THR A 225 4.62 -15.10 -4.70
C THR A 225 4.23 -14.03 -5.71
N ILE A 226 3.46 -13.03 -5.26
CA ILE A 226 3.16 -11.81 -6.00
C ILE A 226 3.62 -10.62 -5.15
N SER A 227 4.37 -9.68 -5.75
CA SER A 227 4.75 -8.42 -5.10
C SER A 227 4.49 -7.27 -6.05
N VAL A 228 3.34 -6.63 -5.90
CA VAL A 228 2.84 -5.57 -6.78
C VAL A 228 2.58 -4.29 -5.98
N CYS A 229 3.09 -3.16 -6.46
CA CYS A 229 2.70 -1.86 -5.92
C CYS A 229 1.32 -1.47 -6.45
N THR A 230 0.39 -1.16 -5.55
CA THR A 230 -1.02 -0.89 -5.90
C THR A 230 -1.32 0.58 -6.20
N ASP A 231 -0.31 1.37 -6.53
CA ASP A 231 -0.52 2.74 -6.97
C ASP A 231 -1.24 2.76 -8.33
N GLY A 232 -2.50 3.19 -8.32
CA GLY A 232 -3.37 3.18 -9.49
C GLY A 232 -4.08 1.83 -9.78
N ILE A 233 -3.71 0.73 -9.11
CA ILE A 233 -4.44 -0.53 -9.18
C ILE A 233 -5.61 -0.48 -8.20
N THR A 234 -6.83 -0.60 -8.71
CA THR A 234 -8.05 -0.42 -7.92
C THR A 234 -8.65 -1.71 -7.43
N THR A 235 -8.34 -2.84 -8.07
CA THR A 235 -8.76 -4.18 -7.68
C THR A 235 -7.71 -5.22 -8.05
N LEU A 236 -7.64 -6.28 -7.26
CA LEU A 236 -6.88 -7.50 -7.59
C LEU A 236 -7.81 -8.66 -8.00
N ASP A 237 -9.01 -8.36 -8.50
CA ASP A 237 -9.93 -9.39 -8.99
C ASP A 237 -9.24 -10.21 -10.09
N GLY A 238 -9.24 -11.53 -9.89
CA GLY A 238 -8.45 -12.48 -10.66
C GLY A 238 -7.33 -13.12 -9.84
N VAL A 239 -6.95 -12.55 -8.68
CA VAL A 239 -5.96 -13.14 -7.77
C VAL A 239 -6.37 -14.53 -7.27
N GLN A 240 -7.66 -14.83 -7.21
CA GLN A 240 -8.20 -16.14 -6.81
C GLN A 240 -7.78 -17.29 -7.74
N TYR A 241 -7.31 -17.01 -8.95
CA TYR A 241 -6.79 -18.04 -9.87
C TYR A 241 -5.38 -18.52 -9.49
N PHE A 242 -4.67 -17.78 -8.66
CA PHE A 242 -3.34 -18.13 -8.16
C PHE A 242 -3.45 -19.05 -6.92
N ARG A 243 -3.81 -20.30 -7.15
CA ARG A 243 -4.16 -21.27 -6.08
C ARG A 243 -2.98 -21.64 -5.18
N ASN A 244 -1.75 -21.60 -5.71
CA ASN A 244 -0.53 -21.92 -4.98
C ASN A 244 0.16 -20.68 -4.39
N LEU A 245 -0.50 -19.51 -4.42
CA LEU A 245 0.02 -18.27 -3.87
C LEU A 245 0.19 -18.38 -2.35
N LYS A 246 1.45 -18.30 -1.88
CA LYS A 246 1.84 -18.36 -0.47
C LYS A 246 2.09 -16.98 0.12
N SER A 247 2.56 -16.04 -0.71
CA SER A 247 2.89 -14.68 -0.28
C SER A 247 2.33 -13.65 -1.26
N LEU A 248 1.55 -12.71 -0.73
CA LEU A 248 1.05 -11.56 -1.48
C LEU A 248 1.52 -10.28 -0.81
N ASP A 249 2.35 -9.52 -1.51
CA ASP A 249 2.65 -8.13 -1.18
C ASP A 249 1.94 -7.24 -2.21
N CYS A 250 0.91 -6.54 -1.73
CA CYS A 250 0.13 -5.58 -2.51
C CYS A 250 0.06 -4.23 -1.77
N CYS A 251 1.18 -3.85 -1.17
CA CYS A 251 1.29 -2.54 -0.54
C CYS A 251 1.24 -1.43 -1.58
N GLY A 252 0.54 -0.35 -1.26
CA GLY A 252 0.70 0.90 -1.98
C GLY A 252 2.02 1.56 -1.61
N SER A 253 2.54 2.46 -2.43
CA SER A 253 3.53 3.40 -1.96
C SER A 253 2.87 4.30 -0.90
N VAL A 254 3.66 4.89 -0.02
CA VAL A 254 3.15 5.64 1.14
C VAL A 254 2.05 6.61 0.68
N TRP A 255 0.80 6.33 1.07
CA TRP A 255 -0.44 7.09 0.80
C TRP A 255 -1.03 7.01 -0.63
N ASN A 256 -0.49 6.20 -1.54
CA ASN A 256 -0.93 6.15 -2.95
C ASN A 256 -1.66 4.86 -3.35
N GLY A 257 -1.65 3.83 -2.53
CA GLY A 257 -2.35 2.60 -2.85
C GLY A 257 -3.85 2.86 -3.06
N SER A 258 -4.40 2.22 -4.07
CA SER A 258 -5.75 2.50 -4.56
C SER A 258 -6.77 1.40 -4.24
N LEU A 259 -6.34 0.28 -3.64
CA LEU A 259 -7.25 -0.82 -3.30
C LEU A 259 -8.27 -0.39 -2.24
N ALA A 260 -9.56 -0.55 -2.55
CA ALA A 260 -10.66 -0.26 -1.62
C ALA A 260 -11.20 -1.51 -0.90
N SER A 261 -11.06 -2.66 -1.53
CA SER A 261 -11.42 -3.98 -0.98
C SER A 261 -10.47 -5.05 -1.50
N LEU A 262 -10.40 -6.18 -0.81
CA LEU A 262 -9.56 -7.31 -1.19
C LEU A 262 -10.21 -8.63 -0.77
N ALA A 263 -10.41 -9.54 -1.72
CA ALA A 263 -11.03 -10.84 -1.50
C ALA A 263 -10.00 -11.95 -1.72
N LEU A 264 -9.56 -12.61 -0.65
CA LEU A 264 -8.51 -13.63 -0.65
C LEU A 264 -8.97 -14.98 -0.08
N ASN A 265 -10.25 -15.12 0.24
CA ASN A 265 -10.81 -16.35 0.85
C ASN A 265 -10.62 -17.60 -0.02
N GLN A 266 -10.33 -17.44 -1.31
CA GLN A 266 -10.06 -18.54 -2.26
C GLN A 266 -8.57 -18.86 -2.42
N ASN A 267 -7.67 -18.01 -1.93
CA ASN A 267 -6.23 -18.26 -1.94
C ASN A 267 -5.81 -19.08 -0.72
N THR A 268 -6.25 -20.34 -0.68
CA THR A 268 -6.18 -21.22 0.51
C THR A 268 -4.76 -21.67 0.89
N ALA A 269 -3.76 -21.35 0.07
CA ALA A 269 -2.35 -21.57 0.36
C ALA A 269 -1.62 -20.31 0.89
N LEU A 270 -2.33 -19.18 1.04
CA LEU A 270 -1.72 -17.91 1.39
C LEU A 270 -1.34 -17.86 2.88
N ASP A 271 -0.04 -17.76 3.16
CA ASP A 271 0.53 -17.70 4.51
C ASP A 271 0.84 -16.25 4.93
N VAL A 272 1.27 -15.41 3.98
CA VAL A 272 1.74 -14.04 4.23
C VAL A 272 1.01 -13.04 3.37
N LEU A 273 0.41 -12.04 4.01
CA LEU A 273 -0.26 -10.93 3.35
C LEU A 273 0.32 -9.60 3.81
N LYS A 274 0.75 -8.78 2.83
CA LYS A 274 1.09 -7.38 3.02
C LYS A 274 0.21 -6.53 2.12
N CYS A 275 -0.61 -5.67 2.73
CA CYS A 275 -1.54 -4.79 2.01
C CYS A 275 -1.59 -3.38 2.61
N SER A 276 -0.47 -2.95 3.18
CA SER A 276 -0.35 -1.63 3.81
C SER A 276 -0.46 -0.48 2.82
N TYR A 277 -0.79 0.72 3.31
CA TYR A 277 -0.85 1.96 2.52
C TYR A 277 -1.86 1.93 1.36
N ASN A 278 -3.03 1.32 1.58
CA ASN A 278 -4.14 1.28 0.63
C ASN A 278 -5.37 2.04 1.17
N GLN A 279 -6.50 1.91 0.49
CA GLN A 279 -7.77 2.52 0.87
C GLN A 279 -8.76 1.46 1.41
N LEU A 280 -8.25 0.30 1.88
CA LEU A 280 -9.07 -0.84 2.25
C LEU A 280 -10.04 -0.51 3.37
N THR A 281 -11.32 -0.80 3.15
CA THR A 281 -12.40 -0.73 4.13
C THR A 281 -12.92 -2.11 4.51
N SER A 282 -12.69 -3.11 3.65
CA SER A 282 -13.08 -4.50 3.85
C SER A 282 -12.04 -5.44 3.25
N ILE A 283 -11.95 -6.64 3.83
CA ILE A 283 -11.07 -7.71 3.37
C ILE A 283 -11.71 -9.07 3.70
N SER A 284 -11.56 -10.05 2.81
CA SER A 284 -11.90 -11.45 3.09
C SER A 284 -10.61 -12.26 3.12
N LEU A 285 -10.34 -12.94 4.22
CA LEU A 285 -9.09 -13.62 4.51
C LEU A 285 -9.20 -15.13 4.35
N PRO A 286 -8.16 -15.85 3.88
CA PRO A 286 -8.08 -17.29 3.88
C PRO A 286 -7.69 -17.83 5.27
N SER A 287 -8.15 -19.00 5.61
CA SER A 287 -7.87 -19.61 6.93
C SER A 287 -6.42 -20.04 7.14
N SER A 288 -5.64 -20.12 6.07
CA SER A 288 -4.21 -20.46 6.10
C SER A 288 -3.30 -19.34 6.62
N LEU A 289 -3.81 -18.12 6.75
CA LEU A 289 -3.01 -16.93 6.98
C LEU A 289 -2.27 -16.99 8.32
N ILE A 290 -0.94 -16.74 8.27
CA ILE A 290 -0.02 -16.74 9.42
C ILE A 290 0.43 -15.32 9.76
N GLU A 291 0.63 -14.49 8.76
CA GLU A 291 1.11 -13.11 8.91
C GLU A 291 0.27 -12.13 8.10
N MET A 292 -0.12 -11.03 8.72
CA MET A 292 -0.86 -9.95 8.07
C MET A 292 -0.29 -8.58 8.44
N GLU A 293 0.10 -7.81 7.42
CA GLU A 293 0.45 -6.40 7.52
C GLU A 293 -0.57 -5.57 6.73
N CYS A 294 -1.38 -4.76 7.43
CA CYS A 294 -2.42 -3.93 6.82
C CYS A 294 -2.41 -2.49 7.36
N ARG A 295 -1.21 -1.98 7.61
CA ARG A 295 -1.00 -0.61 8.14
C ARG A 295 -1.62 0.44 7.22
N PHE A 296 -2.05 1.56 7.82
CA PHE A 296 -2.48 2.75 7.08
C PHE A 296 -3.50 2.44 5.98
N ASN A 297 -4.60 1.81 6.42
CA ASN A 297 -5.80 1.59 5.63
C ASN A 297 -6.99 2.34 6.27
N LYS A 298 -8.21 2.02 5.86
CA LYS A 298 -9.44 2.66 6.35
C LYS A 298 -10.36 1.70 7.09
N PHE A 299 -9.83 0.60 7.64
CA PHE A 299 -10.63 -0.38 8.36
C PHE A 299 -11.29 0.24 9.60
N GLN A 300 -12.61 0.17 9.68
CA GLN A 300 -13.38 0.44 10.89
C GLN A 300 -13.65 -0.84 11.67
N THR A 301 -13.71 -1.96 10.97
CA THR A 301 -13.83 -3.31 11.51
C THR A 301 -12.87 -4.24 10.78
N LEU A 302 -12.36 -5.24 11.47
CA LEU A 302 -11.51 -6.28 10.90
C LEU A 302 -11.97 -7.63 11.44
N ASP A 303 -12.55 -8.46 10.56
CA ASP A 303 -13.00 -9.79 10.93
C ASP A 303 -11.83 -10.78 10.85
N LEU A 304 -11.40 -11.30 12.01
CA LEU A 304 -10.31 -12.25 12.16
C LEU A 304 -10.80 -13.63 12.58
N SER A 305 -12.11 -13.86 12.63
CA SER A 305 -12.69 -15.13 13.09
C SER A 305 -12.33 -16.33 12.21
N GLY A 306 -12.01 -16.07 10.93
CA GLY A 306 -11.62 -17.07 9.94
C GLY A 306 -10.14 -17.44 9.90
N VAL A 307 -9.26 -16.82 10.70
CA VAL A 307 -7.79 -16.97 10.60
C VAL A 307 -7.14 -17.45 11.90
N PRO A 308 -7.50 -18.65 12.42
CA PRO A 308 -7.10 -19.12 13.75
C PRO A 308 -5.59 -19.33 13.93
N HIS A 309 -4.83 -19.43 12.84
CA HIS A 309 -3.38 -19.66 12.83
C HIS A 309 -2.56 -18.37 12.73
N LEU A 310 -3.23 -17.21 12.79
CA LEU A 310 -2.53 -15.92 12.68
C LEU A 310 -1.59 -15.71 13.87
N LYS A 311 -0.29 -15.52 13.57
CA LYS A 311 0.78 -15.31 14.54
C LYS A 311 1.24 -13.87 14.61
N ARG A 312 1.19 -13.16 13.50
CA ARG A 312 1.59 -11.75 13.43
C ARG A 312 0.52 -10.92 12.78
N LEU A 313 0.04 -9.91 13.49
CA LEU A 313 -0.90 -8.92 13.00
C LEU A 313 -0.35 -7.52 13.19
N ASP A 314 -0.27 -6.80 12.09
CA ASP A 314 0.04 -5.39 12.08
C ASP A 314 -1.06 -4.60 11.38
N CYS A 315 -1.91 -3.97 12.19
CA CYS A 315 -3.02 -3.14 11.75
C CYS A 315 -2.88 -1.68 12.23
N PHE A 316 -1.64 -1.22 12.43
CA PHE A 316 -1.34 0.15 12.84
C PHE A 316 -1.93 1.20 11.90
N GLY A 317 -2.43 2.30 12.44
CA GLY A 317 -2.88 3.44 11.62
C GLY A 317 -4.15 3.16 10.82
N ASN A 318 -5.14 2.53 11.45
CA ASN A 318 -6.47 2.32 10.90
C ASN A 318 -7.52 3.13 11.69
N ARG A 319 -8.81 2.77 11.57
CA ARG A 319 -9.94 3.42 12.25
C ARG A 319 -10.73 2.42 13.09
N LEU A 320 -10.05 1.39 13.61
CA LEU A 320 -10.69 0.32 14.35
C LEU A 320 -11.19 0.84 15.70
N GLU A 321 -12.49 0.72 15.95
CA GLU A 321 -13.09 1.02 17.25
C GLU A 321 -13.07 -0.20 18.17
N ASN A 322 -13.06 -1.40 17.58
CA ASN A 322 -13.00 -2.69 18.28
C ASN A 322 -12.11 -3.65 17.48
N LEU A 323 -11.44 -4.55 18.19
CA LEU A 323 -10.66 -5.63 17.59
C LEU A 323 -10.86 -6.88 18.44
N ASP A 324 -11.56 -7.89 17.89
CA ASP A 324 -11.76 -9.19 18.54
C ASP A 324 -10.58 -10.11 18.21
N LEU A 325 -9.82 -10.45 19.25
CA LEU A 325 -8.64 -11.32 19.18
C LEU A 325 -8.91 -12.72 19.78
N SER A 326 -10.14 -12.99 20.23
CA SER A 326 -10.48 -14.23 20.95
C SER A 326 -10.31 -15.49 20.11
N GLY A 327 -10.42 -15.37 18.78
CA GLY A 327 -10.18 -16.44 17.80
C GLY A 327 -8.72 -16.71 17.44
N LEU A 328 -7.74 -16.02 18.07
CA LEU A 328 -6.32 -16.05 17.68
C LEU A 328 -5.42 -16.63 18.79
N PRO A 329 -5.53 -17.91 19.13
CA PRO A 329 -4.74 -18.49 20.22
C PRO A 329 -3.24 -18.56 19.93
N GLU A 330 -2.82 -18.52 18.66
CA GLU A 330 -1.43 -18.58 18.24
C GLU A 330 -0.77 -17.20 18.09
N LEU A 331 -1.50 -16.10 18.36
CA LEU A 331 -1.00 -14.75 18.16
C LEU A 331 0.24 -14.46 19.05
N GLU A 332 1.37 -14.16 18.42
CA GLU A 332 2.65 -13.88 19.07
C GLU A 332 3.02 -12.39 19.05
N SER A 333 2.58 -11.67 18.02
CA SER A 333 2.88 -10.24 17.84
C SER A 333 1.66 -9.47 17.36
N LEU A 334 1.36 -8.38 18.03
CA LEU A 334 0.30 -7.44 17.67
C LEU A 334 0.84 -6.01 17.66
N THR A 335 0.76 -5.37 16.49
CA THR A 335 0.96 -3.93 16.33
C THR A 335 -0.37 -3.32 15.92
N ALA A 336 -1.03 -2.61 16.83
CA ALA A 336 -2.39 -2.08 16.63
C ALA A 336 -2.52 -0.63 17.13
N GLY A 337 -1.41 0.08 17.27
CA GLY A 337 -1.40 1.51 17.62
C GLY A 337 -2.07 2.38 16.57
N MET A 338 -2.30 3.65 16.89
CA MET A 338 -2.95 4.62 16.01
C MET A 338 -4.30 4.14 15.45
N ASN A 339 -5.15 3.62 16.35
CA ASN A 339 -6.54 3.21 16.10
C ASN A 339 -7.47 3.91 17.10
N SER A 340 -8.78 3.67 17.01
CA SER A 340 -9.81 4.35 17.82
C SER A 340 -10.39 3.48 18.95
N PHE A 341 -9.69 2.41 19.39
CA PHE A 341 -10.25 1.63 20.49
C PHE A 341 -10.15 2.35 21.81
N ARG A 342 -11.25 2.25 22.62
CA ARG A 342 -11.25 2.64 24.04
C ARG A 342 -10.80 1.51 24.95
N THR A 343 -11.04 0.29 24.52
CA THR A 343 -10.63 -0.90 25.26
C THR A 343 -10.07 -1.96 24.30
N LEU A 344 -9.04 -2.67 24.73
CA LEU A 344 -8.53 -3.83 24.02
C LEU A 344 -8.35 -5.00 24.98
N ASP A 345 -8.69 -6.19 24.54
CA ASP A 345 -8.57 -7.41 25.31
C ASP A 345 -7.60 -8.38 24.63
N VAL A 346 -6.45 -8.60 25.27
CA VAL A 346 -5.45 -9.58 24.84
C VAL A 346 -5.35 -10.77 25.80
N SER A 347 -6.28 -10.89 26.74
CA SER A 347 -6.25 -11.96 27.75
C SER A 347 -6.48 -13.35 27.16
N GLY A 348 -7.09 -13.44 25.98
CA GLY A 348 -7.28 -14.69 25.21
C GLY A 348 -6.07 -15.13 24.38
N ASN A 349 -4.97 -14.38 24.37
CA ASN A 349 -3.80 -14.60 23.51
C ASN A 349 -2.57 -15.00 24.32
N PRO A 350 -2.47 -16.23 24.83
CA PRO A 350 -1.45 -16.65 25.81
C PRO A 350 -0.02 -16.63 25.23
N ASN A 351 0.11 -16.71 23.91
CA ASN A 351 1.39 -16.72 23.21
C ASN A 351 1.90 -15.33 22.84
N LEU A 352 1.15 -14.25 23.16
CA LEU A 352 1.51 -12.88 22.79
C LEU A 352 2.78 -12.43 23.53
N LYS A 353 3.81 -12.10 22.77
CA LYS A 353 5.15 -11.67 23.23
C LYS A 353 5.40 -10.19 22.97
N VAL A 354 4.88 -9.69 21.83
CA VAL A 354 5.06 -8.32 21.38
C VAL A 354 3.71 -7.64 21.25
N LEU A 355 3.53 -6.50 21.92
CA LEU A 355 2.32 -5.70 21.86
C LEU A 355 2.68 -4.23 21.71
N ASP A 356 2.35 -3.64 20.56
CA ASP A 356 2.51 -2.22 20.30
C ASP A 356 1.15 -1.54 20.10
N LEU A 357 0.80 -0.69 21.05
CA LEU A 357 -0.41 0.15 21.08
C LEU A 357 -0.03 1.63 21.16
N SER A 358 1.15 2.00 20.64
CA SER A 358 1.59 3.39 20.60
C SER A 358 0.63 4.27 19.79
N ASP A 359 0.66 5.59 20.04
CA ASP A 359 -0.19 6.56 19.38
C ASP A 359 -1.70 6.26 19.47
N SER A 360 -2.15 5.69 20.60
CA SER A 360 -3.55 5.33 20.85
C SER A 360 -4.15 6.19 22.00
N PRO A 361 -4.37 7.50 21.80
CA PRO A 361 -4.77 8.42 22.88
C PRO A 361 -6.17 8.12 23.45
N GLU A 362 -7.02 7.42 22.72
CA GLU A 362 -8.37 7.06 23.15
C GLU A 362 -8.40 5.76 23.97
N LEU A 363 -7.31 4.98 24.00
CA LEU A 363 -7.25 3.73 24.74
C LEU A 363 -7.23 3.99 26.24
N GLU A 364 -8.27 3.55 26.94
CA GLU A 364 -8.45 3.72 28.37
C GLU A 364 -8.08 2.45 29.16
N ILE A 365 -8.43 1.26 28.63
CA ILE A 365 -8.30 -0.01 29.33
C ILE A 365 -7.69 -1.07 28.43
N LEU A 366 -6.63 -1.73 28.90
CA LEU A 366 -6.06 -2.95 28.34
C LEU A 366 -6.33 -4.13 29.28
N TYR A 367 -7.03 -5.16 28.78
CA TYR A 367 -7.22 -6.42 29.52
C TYR A 367 -6.12 -7.43 29.15
N VAL A 368 -5.49 -7.99 30.19
CA VAL A 368 -4.39 -8.96 30.10
C VAL A 368 -4.74 -10.14 31.00
N ALA A 369 -4.39 -11.37 30.64
CA ALA A 369 -4.61 -12.50 31.53
C ALA A 369 -3.68 -12.44 32.75
N LYS A 370 -4.17 -12.96 33.87
CA LYS A 370 -3.37 -13.04 35.09
C LYS A 370 -2.15 -13.96 34.87
N GLY A 371 -0.96 -13.38 35.00
CA GLY A 371 0.30 -14.11 34.79
C GLY A 371 0.79 -14.15 33.33
N GLN A 372 0.05 -13.60 32.38
CA GLN A 372 0.51 -13.44 30.99
C GLN A 372 1.80 -12.61 30.95
N ARG A 373 2.77 -13.05 30.17
CA ARG A 373 4.06 -12.37 30.01
C ARG A 373 4.18 -11.85 28.59
N ILE A 374 4.05 -10.54 28.45
CA ILE A 374 4.34 -9.82 27.21
C ILE A 374 5.77 -9.28 27.36
N GLU A 375 6.68 -9.70 26.49
CA GLU A 375 8.12 -9.40 26.60
C GLU A 375 8.39 -7.94 26.20
N GLU A 376 7.73 -7.49 25.14
CA GLU A 376 7.81 -6.12 24.62
C GLU A 376 6.41 -5.52 24.58
N MET A 377 6.20 -4.46 25.35
CA MET A 377 4.91 -3.79 25.41
C MET A 377 5.09 -2.28 25.31
N SER A 378 4.47 -1.69 24.28
CA SER A 378 4.37 -0.24 24.08
C SER A 378 2.91 0.16 24.25
N VAL A 379 2.62 0.97 25.25
CA VAL A 379 1.28 1.47 25.58
C VAL A 379 1.40 2.82 26.25
N GLU A 380 0.43 3.72 26.04
CA GLU A 380 0.40 5.04 26.67
C GLU A 380 0.30 4.92 28.21
N TYR A 381 0.98 5.83 28.90
CA TYR A 381 1.03 5.83 30.37
C TYR A 381 -0.35 5.96 31.03
N SER A 382 -1.31 6.57 30.36
CA SER A 382 -2.70 6.79 30.84
C SER A 382 -3.54 5.52 30.85
N VAL A 383 -3.13 4.46 30.13
CA VAL A 383 -3.92 3.23 29.97
C VAL A 383 -3.93 2.41 31.26
N GLN A 384 -5.11 2.02 31.69
CA GLN A 384 -5.29 1.12 32.83
C GLN A 384 -5.15 -0.34 32.39
N ILE A 385 -4.16 -1.05 32.93
CA ILE A 385 -4.03 -2.49 32.72
C ILE A 385 -4.89 -3.22 33.74
N LYS A 386 -5.87 -4.00 33.27
CA LYS A 386 -6.74 -4.85 34.09
C LYS A 386 -6.47 -6.33 33.81
N TYR A 387 -6.40 -7.11 34.89
CA TYR A 387 -6.14 -8.55 34.80
C TYR A 387 -7.44 -9.34 34.83
N LYS A 388 -7.58 -10.26 33.90
CA LYS A 388 -8.64 -11.28 33.87
C LYS A 388 -8.12 -12.59 34.44
N GLU A 389 -9.01 -13.35 35.11
CA GLU A 389 -8.69 -14.67 35.68
C GLU A 389 -8.49 -15.70 34.57
#